data_793b4d872c973e2b8831348ef64bc64a
#
_entry.id   793b4d872c973e2b8831348ef64bc64a
#
_cell.length_a   1.000
_cell.length_b   1.000
_cell.length_c   1.000
_cell.angle_alpha   90.00
_cell.angle_beta   90.00
_cell.angle_gamma   90.00
#
_symmetry.space_group_name_H-M   'P 1'
#
loop_
_entity.id
_entity.type
_entity.pdbx_description
1 polymer ?
#
loop_
_entity_poly.entity_id
_entity_poly.type
_entity_poly.pdbx_seq_one_letter_code
_entity_poly.pdbx_strand_id
1 'polypeptide(L)'
;MTELRKRWLGALVVFVSAGLILFSANAAEKKGWGVKSLQIASASQGGGFHALATPLAPIWEKELKIPVVVSTSRGSTENVALLERGEVPLGMVTGASQAEAWNAEGSFKKPYRNSRLMFAFYPSYAFFYVRADSSLNTVKDLKGKRVGLGPSASVWDFYMGRILAAHGLAKDKDYTPVYASFSDLATQVGDGTLDSATALETTPAAYQLGEERGVKALKMDPAAMDKAVADNWYYFKGKIKASAMPKGYKGGDFQTVGWMGPYMVANKDLSNDLVYALTKSFHNNIKELNKSVNLYRWLVDDDKVATTPLRNVEWHPGAVKYWKEVGLWQGK
;
A
#
# COMPACT_ATOMS: atom_id res chain seq x y z
N MET A 1 -50.26 -77.79 37.09
CA MET A 1 -50.38 -77.80 38.56
C MET A 1 -49.80 -76.48 39.07
N THR A 2 -50.72 -75.68 39.41
CA THR A 2 -50.88 -74.93 40.67
C THR A 2 -49.88 -73.79 40.89
N GLU A 3 -50.39 -72.64 40.70
CA GLU A 3 -51.16 -71.79 41.63
C GLU A 3 -50.27 -70.92 42.57
N LEU A 4 -50.47 -69.63 42.44
CA LEU A 4 -50.73 -68.63 43.50
C LEU A 4 -49.62 -68.30 44.50
N ARG A 5 -49.27 -67.04 44.71
CA ARG A 5 -50.01 -65.93 45.36
C ARG A 5 -49.22 -64.68 45.39
N LYS A 6 -49.69 -63.65 44.90
CA LYS A 6 -50.14 -62.32 45.47
C LYS A 6 -49.39 -61.75 46.66
N ARG A 7 -49.16 -60.44 46.54
CA ARG A 7 -49.12 -59.34 47.55
C ARG A 7 -47.73 -58.89 47.95
N TRP A 8 -47.31 -57.62 48.04
CA TRP A 8 -48.04 -56.37 48.27
C TRP A 8 -47.05 -55.24 47.88
N LEU A 9 -47.52 -54.18 47.22
CA LEU A 9 -47.34 -52.73 47.40
C LEU A 9 -46.16 -52.24 48.27
N GLY A 10 -45.42 -51.33 47.64
CA GLY A 10 -44.54 -50.38 48.26
C GLY A 10 -44.05 -49.38 47.21
N ALA A 11 -44.87 -48.37 46.96
CA ALA A 11 -44.49 -47.29 46.04
C ALA A 11 -43.34 -46.44 46.65
N LEU A 12 -42.20 -46.42 46.00
CA LEU A 12 -41.21 -45.39 46.25
C LEU A 12 -41.04 -44.59 44.98
N VAL A 13 -41.74 -43.45 44.91
CA VAL A 13 -41.57 -42.45 43.86
C VAL A 13 -40.29 -41.72 44.16
N VAL A 14 -39.20 -42.09 43.43
CA VAL A 14 -38.01 -41.30 43.43
C VAL A 14 -38.17 -40.28 42.30
N PHE A 15 -38.41 -39.03 42.63
CA PHE A 15 -38.29 -37.89 41.73
C PHE A 15 -36.81 -37.69 41.36
N VAL A 16 -36.39 -38.21 40.21
CA VAL A 16 -35.16 -37.79 39.59
C VAL A 16 -35.48 -36.50 38.85
N SER A 17 -35.21 -35.38 39.48
CA SER A 17 -35.17 -34.06 38.82
C SER A 17 -33.97 -34.06 37.86
N ALA A 18 -34.22 -34.44 36.60
CA ALA A 18 -33.30 -34.23 35.54
C ALA A 18 -33.18 -32.73 35.30
N GLY A 19 -32.19 -32.09 35.94
CA GLY A 19 -31.76 -30.75 35.61
C GLY A 19 -31.26 -30.74 34.16
N LEU A 20 -32.11 -30.29 33.22
CA LEU A 20 -31.69 -29.87 31.92
C LEU A 20 -30.77 -28.65 32.07
N ILE A 21 -29.47 -28.88 32.15
CA ILE A 21 -28.47 -27.84 31.92
C ILE A 21 -28.56 -27.55 30.43
N LEU A 22 -29.34 -26.54 30.09
CA LEU A 22 -29.26 -25.88 28.77
C LEU A 22 -27.88 -25.27 28.64
N PHE A 23 -26.94 -26.02 28.10
CA PHE A 23 -25.74 -25.45 27.49
C PHE A 23 -26.23 -24.59 26.33
N SER A 24 -26.46 -23.32 26.60
CA SER A 24 -26.49 -22.31 25.53
C SER A 24 -25.13 -22.32 24.90
N ALA A 25 -24.93 -23.19 23.91
CA ALA A 25 -23.86 -23.05 22.96
C ALA A 25 -24.14 -21.74 22.22
N ASN A 26 -23.54 -20.65 22.70
CA ASN A 26 -23.32 -19.49 21.88
C ASN A 26 -22.43 -19.95 20.70
N ALA A 27 -23.06 -20.54 19.69
CA ALA A 27 -22.52 -20.61 18.37
C ALA A 27 -22.45 -19.15 17.93
N ALA A 28 -21.29 -18.51 18.13
CA ALA A 28 -20.97 -17.26 17.44
C ALA A 28 -21.22 -17.56 15.96
N GLU A 29 -22.33 -17.05 15.43
CA GLU A 29 -22.62 -17.10 14.01
C GLU A 29 -21.33 -16.66 13.29
N LYS A 30 -20.75 -17.54 12.50
CA LYS A 30 -19.61 -17.18 11.64
C LYS A 30 -20.11 -16.06 10.74
N LYS A 31 -19.75 -14.83 11.07
CA LYS A 31 -20.14 -13.64 10.34
C LYS A 31 -19.69 -13.85 8.89
N GLY A 32 -20.63 -14.10 8.00
CA GLY A 32 -20.35 -14.23 6.57
C GLY A 32 -19.98 -12.85 6.03
N TRP A 33 -18.74 -12.70 5.54
CA TRP A 33 -18.25 -11.43 5.02
C TRP A 33 -18.84 -11.05 3.64
N GLY A 34 -19.68 -11.93 3.04
CA GLY A 34 -20.22 -11.74 1.68
C GLY A 34 -19.20 -12.03 0.57
N VAL A 35 -17.97 -12.40 0.92
CA VAL A 35 -16.91 -12.76 -0.03
C VAL A 35 -16.27 -14.10 0.39
N LYS A 36 -15.81 -14.89 -0.61
CA LYS A 36 -15.13 -16.18 -0.35
C LYS A 36 -13.62 -16.00 -0.14
N SER A 37 -13.03 -14.98 -0.73
CA SER A 37 -11.62 -14.63 -0.62
C SER A 37 -11.44 -13.15 -0.90
N LEU A 38 -10.28 -12.59 -0.53
CA LEU A 38 -9.86 -11.24 -0.86
C LEU A 38 -8.62 -11.28 -1.75
N GLN A 39 -8.58 -10.38 -2.72
CA GLN A 39 -7.40 -10.11 -3.53
C GLN A 39 -6.98 -8.66 -3.33
N ILE A 40 -5.68 -8.44 -3.12
CA ILE A 40 -5.08 -7.11 -3.04
C ILE A 40 -4.24 -6.91 -4.31
N ALA A 41 -4.66 -6.04 -5.21
CA ALA A 41 -3.82 -5.60 -6.30
C ALA A 41 -2.72 -4.68 -5.75
N SER A 42 -1.45 -5.13 -5.79
CA SER A 42 -0.32 -4.41 -5.22
C SER A 42 0.45 -3.61 -6.30
N ALA A 43 1.64 -4.04 -6.64
CA ALA A 43 2.45 -3.55 -7.75
C ALA A 43 3.55 -4.59 -8.08
N SER A 44 4.57 -4.19 -8.85
CA SER A 44 5.69 -5.08 -9.16
C SER A 44 6.47 -5.48 -7.90
N GLN A 45 7.09 -6.66 -7.97
CA GLN A 45 8.02 -7.13 -6.94
C GLN A 45 9.17 -6.13 -6.74
N GLY A 46 9.69 -6.05 -5.52
CA GLY A 46 10.72 -5.08 -5.13
C GLY A 46 10.20 -3.65 -4.94
N GLY A 47 8.93 -3.39 -5.21
CA GLY A 47 8.29 -2.09 -4.97
C GLY A 47 7.62 -1.99 -3.58
N GLY A 48 7.44 -0.76 -3.10
CA GLY A 48 6.87 -0.48 -1.78
C GLY A 48 5.44 -1.03 -1.59
N PHE A 49 4.59 -0.99 -2.61
CA PHE A 49 3.22 -1.51 -2.52
C PHE A 49 3.20 -3.01 -2.26
N HIS A 50 4.03 -3.76 -2.98
CA HIS A 50 4.13 -5.21 -2.78
C HIS A 50 4.69 -5.53 -1.39
N ALA A 51 5.72 -4.80 -0.95
CA ALA A 51 6.30 -4.95 0.37
C ALA A 51 5.30 -4.64 1.51
N LEU A 52 4.43 -3.64 1.34
CA LEU A 52 3.39 -3.31 2.32
C LEU A 52 2.24 -4.34 2.33
N ALA A 53 1.77 -4.76 1.17
CA ALA A 53 0.62 -5.66 1.08
C ALA A 53 0.93 -7.09 1.56
N THR A 54 2.14 -7.57 1.31
CA THR A 54 2.54 -8.96 1.60
C THR A 54 2.36 -9.33 3.08
N PRO A 55 2.82 -8.58 4.08
CA PRO A 55 2.63 -8.96 5.49
C PRO A 55 1.20 -8.75 6.01
N LEU A 56 0.36 -7.96 5.32
CA LEU A 56 -1.05 -7.79 5.68
C LEU A 56 -1.87 -9.05 5.41
N ALA A 57 -1.58 -9.76 4.31
CA ALA A 57 -2.38 -10.89 3.88
C ALA A 57 -2.50 -11.99 4.95
N PRO A 58 -1.41 -12.53 5.55
CA PRO A 58 -1.52 -13.57 6.56
C PRO A 58 -2.20 -13.09 7.86
N ILE A 59 -2.09 -11.80 8.22
CA ILE A 59 -2.80 -11.24 9.38
C ILE A 59 -4.30 -11.24 9.12
N TRP A 60 -4.74 -10.70 7.98
CA TRP A 60 -6.14 -10.65 7.59
C TRP A 60 -6.73 -12.05 7.41
N GLU A 61 -5.98 -12.96 6.79
CA GLU A 61 -6.39 -14.36 6.63
C GLU A 61 -6.64 -15.04 7.98
N LYS A 62 -5.70 -14.85 8.92
CA LYS A 62 -5.81 -15.40 10.29
C LYS A 62 -7.00 -14.82 11.04
N GLU A 63 -7.21 -13.50 11.01
CA GLU A 63 -8.25 -12.82 11.80
C GLU A 63 -9.64 -12.95 11.19
N LEU A 64 -9.76 -12.87 9.87
CA LEU A 64 -11.05 -12.89 9.16
C LEU A 64 -11.49 -14.30 8.76
N LYS A 65 -10.58 -15.28 8.77
CA LYS A 65 -10.83 -16.67 8.36
C LYS A 65 -11.28 -16.81 6.90
N ILE A 66 -10.77 -15.96 6.03
CA ILE A 66 -10.94 -16.03 4.58
C ILE A 66 -9.57 -15.93 3.90
N PRO A 67 -9.35 -16.63 2.76
CA PRO A 67 -8.09 -16.52 2.01
C PRO A 67 -7.83 -15.09 1.54
N VAL A 68 -6.58 -14.63 1.64
CA VAL A 68 -6.14 -13.31 1.19
C VAL A 68 -4.93 -13.45 0.27
N VAL A 69 -5.05 -13.00 -0.96
CA VAL A 69 -4.01 -13.11 -1.99
C VAL A 69 -3.49 -11.73 -2.36
N VAL A 70 -2.18 -11.56 -2.37
CA VAL A 70 -1.52 -10.37 -2.91
C VAL A 70 -1.09 -10.66 -4.34
N SER A 71 -1.66 -9.94 -5.30
CA SER A 71 -1.31 -10.05 -6.72
C SER A 71 -0.44 -8.88 -7.16
N THR A 72 0.50 -9.16 -8.06
CA THR A 72 1.28 -8.12 -8.74
C THR A 72 0.43 -7.40 -9.78
N SER A 73 0.78 -6.15 -10.05
CA SER A 73 0.20 -5.32 -11.10
C SER A 73 1.25 -4.30 -11.61
N ARG A 74 0.87 -3.49 -12.57
CA ARG A 74 1.69 -2.35 -13.02
C ARG A 74 1.60 -1.13 -12.10
N GLY A 75 0.86 -1.23 -10.99
CA GLY A 75 0.73 -0.18 -9.97
C GLY A 75 -0.58 0.61 -10.03
N SER A 76 -0.56 1.84 -9.50
CA SER A 76 -1.76 2.62 -9.17
C SER A 76 -2.76 2.78 -10.32
N THR A 77 -2.31 3.11 -11.54
CA THR A 77 -3.21 3.34 -12.68
C THR A 77 -3.99 2.08 -13.04
N GLU A 78 -3.31 0.93 -13.05
CA GLU A 78 -3.98 -0.37 -13.30
C GLU A 78 -4.89 -0.75 -12.14
N ASN A 79 -4.44 -0.57 -10.88
CA ASN A 79 -5.22 -0.92 -9.71
C ASN A 79 -6.54 -0.13 -9.63
N VAL A 80 -6.51 1.16 -9.92
CA VAL A 80 -7.74 1.98 -10.01
C VAL A 80 -8.67 1.45 -11.10
N ALA A 81 -8.13 1.03 -12.26
CA ALA A 81 -8.93 0.48 -13.34
C ALA A 81 -9.52 -0.90 -12.99
N LEU A 82 -8.76 -1.76 -12.31
CA LEU A 82 -9.25 -3.06 -11.82
C LEU A 82 -10.39 -2.88 -10.79
N LEU A 83 -10.23 -1.95 -9.85
CA LEU A 83 -11.27 -1.59 -8.88
C LEU A 83 -12.51 -1.02 -9.54
N GLU A 84 -12.34 -0.14 -10.56
CA GLU A 84 -13.46 0.44 -11.30
C GLU A 84 -14.30 -0.61 -12.03
N ARG A 85 -13.66 -1.66 -12.57
CA ARG A 85 -14.34 -2.78 -13.23
C ARG A 85 -14.84 -3.87 -12.27
N GLY A 86 -14.53 -3.74 -10.95
CA GLY A 86 -14.90 -4.75 -9.95
C GLY A 86 -14.08 -6.05 -10.05
N GLU A 87 -12.95 -6.03 -10.75
CA GLU A 87 -12.08 -7.21 -10.94
C GLU A 87 -11.27 -7.56 -9.69
N VAL A 88 -11.00 -6.57 -8.83
CA VAL A 88 -10.37 -6.77 -7.53
C VAL A 88 -11.13 -6.03 -6.43
N PRO A 89 -11.26 -6.62 -5.23
CA PRO A 89 -11.91 -5.98 -4.11
C PRO A 89 -11.05 -4.93 -3.40
N LEU A 90 -9.72 -5.09 -3.42
CA LEU A 90 -8.76 -4.22 -2.72
C LEU A 90 -7.60 -3.85 -3.65
N GLY A 91 -7.03 -2.67 -3.46
CA GLY A 91 -5.87 -2.24 -4.22
C GLY A 91 -5.01 -1.22 -3.49
N MET A 92 -3.74 -1.20 -3.88
CA MET A 92 -2.77 -0.19 -3.45
C MET A 92 -2.68 0.90 -4.50
N VAL A 93 -2.80 2.17 -4.10
CA VAL A 93 -2.73 3.31 -5.02
C VAL A 93 -1.89 4.44 -4.42
N THR A 94 -1.26 5.28 -5.25
CA THR A 94 -0.76 6.57 -4.78
C THR A 94 -1.92 7.54 -4.59
N GLY A 95 -1.80 8.45 -3.66
CA GLY A 95 -2.83 9.47 -3.43
C GLY A 95 -3.09 10.32 -4.67
N ALA A 96 -2.03 10.67 -5.39
CA ALA A 96 -2.15 11.46 -6.61
C ALA A 96 -2.93 10.71 -7.72
N SER A 97 -2.59 9.44 -8.00
CA SER A 97 -3.29 8.64 -9.00
C SER A 97 -4.76 8.42 -8.65
N GLN A 98 -5.05 8.17 -7.37
CA GLN A 98 -6.43 8.01 -6.89
C GLN A 98 -7.24 9.29 -7.09
N ALA A 99 -6.66 10.44 -6.74
CA ALA A 99 -7.34 11.72 -6.91
C ALA A 99 -7.50 12.13 -8.38
N GLU A 100 -6.49 11.90 -9.24
CA GLU A 100 -6.60 12.13 -10.68
C GLU A 100 -7.71 11.25 -11.31
N ALA A 101 -7.74 9.97 -10.96
CA ALA A 101 -8.80 9.07 -11.44
C ALA A 101 -10.18 9.50 -10.96
N TRP A 102 -10.29 9.92 -9.71
CA TRP A 102 -11.53 10.40 -9.12
C TRP A 102 -12.06 11.65 -9.81
N ASN A 103 -11.19 12.58 -10.19
CA ASN A 103 -11.54 13.86 -10.79
C ASN A 103 -11.50 13.87 -12.34
N ALA A 104 -11.17 12.77 -13.00
CA ALA A 104 -10.92 12.68 -14.45
C ALA A 104 -9.77 13.58 -14.91
N GLU A 105 -8.68 13.62 -14.13
CA GLU A 105 -7.49 14.41 -14.40
C GLU A 105 -6.34 13.52 -14.91
N GLY A 106 -5.24 14.12 -15.34
CA GLY A 106 -4.03 13.43 -15.75
C GLY A 106 -4.24 12.48 -16.93
N SER A 107 -3.98 11.20 -16.72
CA SER A 107 -4.17 10.15 -17.74
C SER A 107 -5.61 9.64 -17.86
N PHE A 108 -6.49 9.99 -16.93
CA PHE A 108 -7.86 9.51 -16.87
C PHE A 108 -8.80 10.41 -17.65
N LYS A 109 -9.55 9.84 -18.61
CA LYS A 109 -10.47 10.59 -19.49
C LYS A 109 -11.91 10.68 -18.96
N LYS A 110 -12.22 9.94 -17.91
CA LYS A 110 -13.51 9.95 -17.19
C LYS A 110 -13.28 9.66 -15.71
N PRO A 111 -14.20 10.06 -14.82
CA PRO A 111 -14.10 9.74 -13.41
C PRO A 111 -14.17 8.23 -13.16
N TYR A 112 -13.33 7.74 -12.24
CA TYR A 112 -13.37 6.38 -11.70
C TYR A 112 -13.83 6.48 -10.25
N ARG A 113 -15.01 5.94 -9.93
CA ARG A 113 -15.73 6.19 -8.68
C ARG A 113 -16.08 4.94 -7.88
N ASN A 114 -15.52 3.78 -8.25
CA ASN A 114 -15.80 2.52 -7.55
C ASN A 114 -14.79 2.19 -6.43
N SER A 115 -13.71 2.95 -6.31
CA SER A 115 -12.77 2.82 -5.19
C SER A 115 -13.08 3.77 -4.05
N ARG A 116 -12.77 3.36 -2.81
CA ARG A 116 -12.93 4.16 -1.58
C ARG A 116 -11.68 4.03 -0.73
N LEU A 117 -11.24 5.14 -0.13
CA LEU A 117 -10.09 5.11 0.78
C LEU A 117 -10.39 4.29 2.03
N MET A 118 -9.42 3.51 2.47
CA MET A 118 -9.46 2.80 3.75
C MET A 118 -8.47 3.40 4.75
N PHE A 119 -7.21 3.54 4.34
CA PHE A 119 -6.13 4.13 5.12
C PHE A 119 -4.94 4.51 4.22
N ALA A 120 -4.17 5.49 4.69
CA ALA A 120 -2.88 5.87 4.13
C ALA A 120 -1.74 5.19 4.89
N PHE A 121 -0.56 5.11 4.27
CA PHE A 121 0.62 4.54 4.92
C PHE A 121 1.66 5.60 5.29
N TYR A 122 2.07 6.44 4.34
CA TYR A 122 3.11 7.47 4.56
C TYR A 122 3.20 8.45 3.38
N PRO A 123 3.76 9.63 3.55
CA PRO A 123 4.19 10.46 2.42
C PRO A 123 5.36 9.79 1.70
N SER A 124 5.39 9.86 0.37
CA SER A 124 6.45 9.27 -0.46
C SER A 124 7.35 10.34 -1.03
N TYR A 125 8.66 10.13 -0.97
CA TYR A 125 9.68 11.02 -1.51
C TYR A 125 10.45 10.32 -2.60
N ALA A 126 10.47 10.90 -3.80
CA ALA A 126 11.09 10.32 -4.98
C ALA A 126 12.57 10.70 -5.12
N PHE A 127 13.37 9.82 -5.66
CA PHE A 127 14.73 10.15 -6.05
C PHE A 127 15.20 9.34 -7.25
N PHE A 128 16.22 9.86 -7.94
CA PHE A 128 16.98 9.13 -8.96
C PHE A 128 18.24 8.62 -8.30
N TYR A 129 18.58 7.36 -8.51
CA TYR A 129 19.78 6.77 -7.95
C TYR A 129 20.67 6.18 -9.03
N VAL A 130 21.96 6.18 -8.73
CA VAL A 130 23.02 5.62 -9.54
C VAL A 130 23.92 4.78 -8.63
N ARG A 131 24.81 3.97 -9.22
CA ARG A 131 25.88 3.33 -8.44
C ARG A 131 26.72 4.37 -7.71
N ALA A 132 27.27 4.01 -6.58
CA ALA A 132 28.10 4.91 -5.75
C ALA A 132 29.32 5.45 -6.48
N ASP A 133 29.90 4.68 -7.41
CA ASP A 133 31.08 5.02 -8.22
C ASP A 133 30.76 5.77 -9.53
N SER A 134 29.48 6.00 -9.82
CA SER A 134 29.06 6.75 -11.02
C SER A 134 29.59 8.19 -11.03
N SER A 135 29.94 8.71 -12.20
CA SER A 135 30.31 10.12 -12.40
C SER A 135 29.11 11.09 -12.36
N LEU A 136 27.86 10.57 -12.49
CA LEU A 136 26.65 11.38 -12.48
C LEU A 136 26.37 11.89 -11.06
N ASN A 137 26.00 13.18 -10.90
CA ASN A 137 25.80 13.81 -9.60
C ASN A 137 24.46 14.57 -9.48
N THR A 138 23.89 14.99 -10.61
CA THR A 138 22.64 15.76 -10.67
C THR A 138 21.64 15.12 -11.62
N VAL A 139 20.36 15.45 -11.50
CA VAL A 139 19.33 14.98 -12.43
C VAL A 139 19.59 15.49 -13.85
N LYS A 140 20.23 16.66 -14.02
CA LYS A 140 20.60 17.19 -15.34
C LYS A 140 21.64 16.32 -16.06
N ASP A 141 22.48 15.57 -15.33
CA ASP A 141 23.49 14.67 -15.91
C ASP A 141 22.85 13.44 -16.61
N LEU A 142 21.54 13.25 -16.44
CA LEU A 142 20.77 12.20 -17.13
C LEU A 142 20.55 12.48 -18.61
N LYS A 143 20.98 13.64 -19.12
CA LYS A 143 20.94 13.93 -20.57
C LYS A 143 21.77 12.92 -21.36
N GLY A 144 21.14 12.27 -22.36
CA GLY A 144 21.75 11.21 -23.17
C GLY A 144 21.85 9.85 -22.47
N LYS A 145 21.26 9.68 -21.29
CA LYS A 145 21.36 8.46 -20.45
C LYS A 145 20.12 7.56 -20.55
N ARG A 146 20.29 6.30 -20.17
CA ARG A 146 19.22 5.32 -19.99
C ARG A 146 18.70 5.44 -18.57
N VAL A 147 17.40 5.73 -18.40
CA VAL A 147 16.78 6.00 -17.10
C VAL A 147 15.63 5.03 -16.83
N GLY A 148 15.74 4.24 -15.79
CA GLY A 148 14.70 3.32 -15.34
C GLY A 148 13.54 4.07 -14.68
N LEU A 149 12.33 3.93 -15.26
CA LEU A 149 11.13 4.63 -14.84
C LEU A 149 10.06 3.68 -14.26
N GLY A 150 10.45 2.52 -13.74
CA GLY A 150 9.50 1.53 -13.21
C GLY A 150 8.75 0.76 -14.30
N PRO A 151 7.65 0.07 -13.95
CA PRO A 151 6.85 -0.69 -14.92
C PRO A 151 6.21 0.19 -15.98
N SER A 152 6.14 -0.31 -17.22
CA SER A 152 5.48 0.38 -18.33
C SER A 152 4.01 0.69 -18.03
N ALA A 153 3.53 1.84 -18.51
CA ALA A 153 2.17 2.33 -18.31
C ALA A 153 1.76 2.45 -16.84
N SER A 154 2.71 2.50 -15.94
CA SER A 154 2.46 2.80 -14.53
C SER A 154 2.41 4.31 -14.28
N VAL A 155 1.81 4.70 -13.17
CA VAL A 155 1.82 6.09 -12.70
C VAL A 155 3.25 6.62 -12.49
N TRP A 156 4.20 5.73 -12.31
CA TRP A 156 5.60 6.05 -12.05
C TRP A 156 6.28 6.79 -13.22
N ASP A 157 6.11 6.28 -14.45
CA ASP A 157 6.59 6.97 -15.66
C ASP A 157 6.06 8.40 -15.73
N PHE A 158 4.77 8.57 -15.43
CA PHE A 158 4.13 9.88 -15.49
C PHE A 158 4.69 10.87 -14.45
N TYR A 159 4.81 10.46 -13.16
CA TYR A 159 5.30 11.37 -12.12
C TYR A 159 6.80 11.64 -12.24
N MET A 160 7.59 10.61 -12.45
CA MET A 160 9.05 10.81 -12.63
C MET A 160 9.37 11.54 -13.92
N GLY A 161 8.59 11.31 -14.98
CA GLY A 161 8.69 12.06 -16.23
C GLY A 161 8.42 13.57 -16.07
N ARG A 162 7.45 13.96 -15.23
CA ARG A 162 7.18 15.38 -14.88
C ARG A 162 8.35 16.01 -14.12
N ILE A 163 8.97 15.28 -13.20
CA ILE A 163 10.16 15.75 -12.48
C ILE A 163 11.31 15.94 -13.47
N LEU A 164 11.54 15.01 -14.39
CA LEU A 164 12.55 15.15 -15.46
C LEU A 164 12.25 16.34 -16.37
N ALA A 165 11.00 16.51 -16.79
CA ALA A 165 10.58 17.65 -17.62
C ALA A 165 10.80 19.00 -16.91
N ALA A 166 10.57 19.08 -15.61
CA ALA A 166 10.85 20.28 -14.80
C ALA A 166 12.35 20.60 -14.78
N HIS A 167 13.24 19.58 -14.92
CA HIS A 167 14.68 19.74 -15.07
C HIS A 167 15.12 20.02 -16.53
N GLY A 168 14.16 20.18 -17.46
CA GLY A 168 14.43 20.45 -18.88
C GLY A 168 14.80 19.22 -19.70
N LEU A 169 14.49 18.02 -19.21
CA LEU A 169 14.75 16.75 -19.87
C LEU A 169 13.48 16.17 -20.49
N ALA A 170 13.40 16.17 -21.82
CA ALA A 170 12.27 15.61 -22.55
C ALA A 170 12.50 14.11 -22.83
N LYS A 171 11.46 13.32 -22.59
CA LYS A 171 11.44 11.87 -22.83
C LYS A 171 11.71 11.57 -24.29
N ASP A 172 12.47 10.51 -24.58
CA ASP A 172 12.86 10.02 -25.90
C ASP A 172 13.73 10.99 -26.73
N LYS A 173 13.95 12.22 -26.22
CA LYS A 173 14.81 13.22 -26.83
C LYS A 173 16.09 13.45 -26.02
N ASP A 174 15.94 13.72 -24.73
CA ASP A 174 17.05 14.06 -23.86
C ASP A 174 17.48 12.87 -22.97
N TYR A 175 16.68 11.83 -22.85
CA TYR A 175 17.02 10.57 -22.17
C TYR A 175 16.22 9.41 -22.78
N THR A 176 16.74 8.18 -22.63
CA THR A 176 16.06 6.95 -23.06
C THR A 176 15.39 6.29 -21.87
N PRO A 177 14.05 6.21 -21.80
CA PRO A 177 13.35 5.53 -20.71
C PRO A 177 13.52 4.01 -20.81
N VAL A 178 13.69 3.35 -19.68
CA VAL A 178 13.71 1.89 -19.54
C VAL A 178 12.62 1.47 -18.58
N TYR A 179 11.81 0.49 -18.99
CA TYR A 179 10.67 0.02 -18.23
C TYR A 179 10.86 -1.43 -17.81
N ALA A 180 10.90 -1.67 -16.49
CA ALA A 180 10.99 -3.01 -15.91
C ALA A 180 10.47 -2.97 -14.46
N SER A 181 10.45 -4.13 -13.79
CA SER A 181 10.20 -4.17 -12.34
C SER A 181 11.29 -3.40 -11.57
N PHE A 182 10.98 -2.93 -10.36
CA PHE A 182 11.99 -2.25 -9.55
C PHE A 182 13.19 -3.13 -9.21
N SER A 183 12.98 -4.44 -9.06
CA SER A 183 14.07 -5.41 -8.84
C SER A 183 14.97 -5.51 -10.06
N ASP A 184 14.40 -5.62 -11.26
CA ASP A 184 15.17 -5.71 -12.50
C ASP A 184 15.95 -4.41 -12.79
N LEU A 185 15.32 -3.26 -12.53
CA LEU A 185 15.99 -1.95 -12.69
C LEU A 185 17.17 -1.81 -11.71
N ALA A 186 16.99 -2.24 -10.46
CA ALA A 186 18.08 -2.23 -9.47
C ALA A 186 19.23 -3.13 -9.91
N THR A 187 18.94 -4.34 -10.42
CA THR A 187 19.95 -5.24 -10.98
C THR A 187 20.71 -4.59 -12.13
N GLN A 188 19.98 -4.01 -13.09
CA GLN A 188 20.60 -3.34 -14.26
C GLN A 188 21.49 -2.15 -13.86
N VAL A 189 21.08 -1.35 -12.85
CA VAL A 189 21.94 -0.27 -12.32
C VAL A 189 23.18 -0.88 -11.66
N GLY A 190 23.03 -1.92 -10.86
CA GLY A 190 24.12 -2.63 -10.20
C GLY A 190 25.16 -3.20 -11.19
N ASP A 191 24.71 -3.74 -12.30
CA ASP A 191 25.55 -4.32 -13.36
C ASP A 191 26.09 -3.28 -14.36
N GLY A 192 25.68 -2.00 -14.23
CA GLY A 192 26.10 -0.92 -15.12
C GLY A 192 25.47 -0.95 -16.52
N THR A 193 24.46 -1.78 -16.75
CA THR A 193 23.69 -1.84 -18.00
C THR A 193 22.60 -0.77 -18.07
N LEU A 194 22.31 -0.09 -16.96
CA LEU A 194 21.41 1.05 -16.82
C LEU A 194 22.14 2.17 -16.08
N ASP A 195 22.08 3.40 -16.61
CA ASP A 195 22.81 4.54 -16.02
C ASP A 195 22.20 5.00 -14.69
N SER A 196 20.88 5.04 -14.60
CA SER A 196 20.13 5.48 -13.40
C SER A 196 18.76 4.83 -13.35
N ALA A 197 18.21 4.69 -12.16
CA ALA A 197 16.80 4.36 -11.99
C ALA A 197 16.14 5.24 -10.93
N THR A 198 14.81 5.19 -10.89
CA THR A 198 13.98 5.94 -9.97
C THR A 198 13.56 5.08 -8.79
N ALA A 199 13.47 5.68 -7.62
CA ALA A 199 12.96 5.04 -6.40
C ALA A 199 12.20 6.03 -5.52
N LEU A 200 11.46 5.50 -4.56
CA LEU A 200 11.07 6.20 -3.33
C LEU A 200 12.03 5.78 -2.21
N GLU A 201 12.10 6.58 -1.14
CA GLU A 201 12.82 6.18 0.08
C GLU A 201 12.27 4.89 0.73
N THR A 202 11.19 4.38 0.17
CA THR A 202 10.52 3.15 0.59
C THR A 202 10.60 2.02 -0.43
N THR A 203 11.45 2.14 -1.49
CA THR A 203 11.60 1.12 -2.55
C THR A 203 12.64 0.07 -2.13
N PRO A 204 12.24 -1.15 -1.69
CA PRO A 204 13.16 -2.14 -1.14
C PRO A 204 14.31 -2.52 -2.08
N ALA A 205 14.04 -2.66 -3.38
CA ALA A 205 15.05 -3.07 -4.36
C ALA A 205 16.23 -2.07 -4.47
N ALA A 206 15.96 -0.75 -4.39
CA ALA A 206 17.00 0.27 -4.38
C ALA A 206 17.83 0.22 -3.09
N TYR A 207 17.20 -0.12 -1.96
CA TYR A 207 17.88 -0.29 -0.67
C TYR A 207 18.78 -1.53 -0.67
N GLN A 208 18.27 -2.66 -1.18
CA GLN A 208 19.06 -3.89 -1.30
C GLN A 208 20.32 -3.65 -2.15
N LEU A 209 20.18 -3.03 -3.32
CA LEU A 209 21.33 -2.66 -4.15
C LEU A 209 22.33 -1.76 -3.38
N GLY A 210 21.79 -0.81 -2.61
CA GLY A 210 22.60 0.07 -1.77
C GLY A 210 23.43 -0.68 -0.73
N GLU A 211 22.84 -1.69 -0.06
CA GLU A 211 23.56 -2.54 0.91
C GLU A 211 24.65 -3.40 0.22
N GLU A 212 24.38 -3.93 -0.96
CA GLU A 212 25.25 -4.88 -1.67
C GLU A 212 26.41 -4.19 -2.40
N ARG A 213 26.16 -3.08 -3.10
CA ARG A 213 27.10 -2.46 -4.02
C ARG A 213 27.29 -0.95 -3.83
N GLY A 214 26.49 -0.34 -2.98
CA GLY A 214 26.47 1.09 -2.74
C GLY A 214 25.77 1.87 -3.86
N VAL A 215 25.04 2.90 -3.43
CA VAL A 215 24.31 3.84 -4.30
C VAL A 215 24.51 5.29 -3.85
N LYS A 216 24.25 6.23 -4.75
CA LYS A 216 24.06 7.64 -4.40
C LYS A 216 22.82 8.21 -5.11
N ALA A 217 22.17 9.18 -4.49
CA ALA A 217 21.07 9.92 -5.08
C ALA A 217 21.60 11.08 -5.94
N LEU A 218 20.95 11.32 -7.08
CA LEU A 218 21.21 12.49 -7.91
C LEU A 218 20.52 13.72 -7.30
N LYS A 219 21.26 14.83 -7.21
CA LYS A 219 20.73 16.09 -6.69
C LYS A 219 19.72 16.69 -7.68
N MET A 220 18.56 17.10 -7.17
CA MET A 220 17.57 17.86 -7.92
C MET A 220 17.91 19.36 -7.88
N ASP A 221 17.67 20.04 -8.98
CA ASP A 221 17.81 21.49 -9.08
C ASP A 221 16.66 22.15 -8.26
N PRO A 222 16.96 23.09 -7.34
CA PRO A 222 15.93 23.75 -6.53
C PRO A 222 14.83 24.43 -7.35
N ALA A 223 15.19 25.12 -8.45
CA ALA A 223 14.22 25.78 -9.31
C ALA A 223 13.34 24.77 -10.08
N ALA A 224 13.92 23.62 -10.45
CA ALA A 224 13.14 22.53 -11.06
C ALA A 224 12.17 21.89 -10.06
N MET A 225 12.55 21.73 -8.78
CA MET A 225 11.64 21.28 -7.75
C MET A 225 10.49 22.28 -7.52
N ASP A 226 10.79 23.58 -7.46
CA ASP A 226 9.77 24.64 -7.33
C ASP A 226 8.78 24.59 -8.50
N LYS A 227 9.29 24.43 -9.73
CA LYS A 227 8.46 24.28 -10.93
C LYS A 227 7.58 23.01 -10.87
N ALA A 228 8.15 21.86 -10.49
CA ALA A 228 7.39 20.63 -10.39
C ALA A 228 6.22 20.74 -9.40
N VAL A 229 6.45 21.39 -8.25
CA VAL A 229 5.41 21.62 -7.21
C VAL A 229 4.38 22.64 -7.68
N ALA A 230 4.79 23.73 -8.36
CA ALA A 230 3.86 24.75 -8.87
C ALA A 230 2.92 24.19 -9.94
N ASP A 231 3.45 23.34 -10.83
CA ASP A 231 2.70 22.77 -11.95
C ASP A 231 1.77 21.60 -11.54
N ASN A 232 1.96 21.03 -10.34
CA ASN A 232 1.24 19.81 -9.93
C ASN A 232 0.86 19.86 -8.45
N TRP A 233 -0.42 20.07 -8.16
CA TRP A 233 -0.99 20.28 -6.82
C TRP A 233 -0.74 19.14 -5.81
N TYR A 234 -0.37 17.94 -6.24
CA TYR A 234 -0.10 16.78 -5.38
C TYR A 234 1.37 16.62 -5.02
N TYR A 235 2.27 17.41 -5.62
CA TYR A 235 3.67 17.42 -5.22
C TYR A 235 3.91 18.39 -4.06
N PHE A 236 4.89 18.05 -3.26
CA PHE A 236 5.47 18.93 -2.26
C PHE A 236 6.99 18.73 -2.18
N LYS A 237 7.70 19.73 -1.73
CA LYS A 237 9.14 19.60 -1.46
C LYS A 237 9.36 18.84 -0.15
N GLY A 238 10.38 18.01 -0.12
CA GLY A 238 10.78 17.28 1.05
C GLY A 238 12.29 17.09 1.12
N LYS A 239 12.71 16.43 2.17
CA LYS A 239 14.11 16.12 2.43
C LYS A 239 14.24 14.67 2.87
N ILE A 240 15.16 13.94 2.24
CA ILE A 240 15.56 12.63 2.70
C ILE A 240 16.87 12.77 3.48
N LYS A 241 16.88 12.25 4.71
CA LYS A 241 18.08 12.22 5.54
C LYS A 241 18.99 11.07 5.08
N ALA A 242 20.30 11.28 5.09
CA ALA A 242 21.28 10.24 4.78
C ALA A 242 21.13 9.02 5.72
N SER A 243 20.73 9.25 6.97
CA SER A 243 20.48 8.19 7.95
C SER A 243 19.28 7.29 7.61
N ALA A 244 18.38 7.73 6.72
CA ALA A 244 17.25 6.94 6.24
C ALA A 244 17.61 6.10 5.00
N MET A 245 18.79 6.29 4.41
CA MET A 245 19.28 5.57 3.25
C MET A 245 20.02 4.29 3.67
N PRO A 246 20.26 3.32 2.74
CA PRO A 246 20.99 2.09 3.04
C PRO A 246 22.44 2.37 3.49
N LYS A 247 23.07 1.45 4.23
CA LYS A 247 24.45 1.62 4.75
C LYS A 247 25.48 1.92 3.68
N GLY A 248 25.31 1.38 2.48
CA GLY A 248 26.19 1.64 1.32
C GLY A 248 25.88 2.95 0.58
N TYR A 249 24.96 3.79 1.10
CA TYR A 249 24.69 5.09 0.49
C TYR A 249 25.88 6.03 0.58
N LYS A 250 26.24 6.63 -0.54
CA LYS A 250 27.33 7.61 -0.64
C LYS A 250 26.76 9.00 -0.95
N GLY A 251 26.41 9.72 0.11
CA GLY A 251 25.88 11.08 0.00
C GLY A 251 25.49 11.62 1.37
N GLY A 252 25.16 12.91 1.40
CA GLY A 252 24.53 13.57 2.56
C GLY A 252 23.01 13.61 2.43
N ASP A 253 22.37 14.35 3.33
CA ASP A 253 20.96 14.71 3.22
C ASP A 253 20.71 15.41 1.88
N PHE A 254 19.56 15.20 1.27
CA PHE A 254 19.20 15.83 0.00
C PHE A 254 17.76 16.27 -0.07
N GLN A 255 17.53 17.36 -0.80
CA GLN A 255 16.19 17.88 -1.11
C GLN A 255 15.58 17.07 -2.25
N THR A 256 14.26 16.89 -2.23
CA THR A 256 13.53 16.11 -3.23
C THR A 256 12.10 16.58 -3.37
N VAL A 257 11.37 15.93 -4.28
CA VAL A 257 9.92 16.07 -4.47
C VAL A 257 9.23 14.80 -4.00
N GLY A 258 8.13 14.98 -3.31
CA GLY A 258 7.28 13.89 -2.83
C GLY A 258 5.80 14.12 -3.16
N TRP A 259 5.00 13.12 -2.83
CA TRP A 259 3.53 13.15 -2.90
C TRP A 259 2.93 12.30 -1.79
N MET A 260 1.64 12.49 -1.52
CA MET A 260 0.95 11.61 -0.57
C MET A 260 1.00 10.17 -1.04
N GLY A 261 1.45 9.33 -0.15
CA GLY A 261 1.99 8.03 -0.33
C GLY A 261 1.06 6.94 -0.79
N PRO A 262 1.31 5.69 -0.46
CA PRO A 262 0.37 4.63 -0.73
C PRO A 262 -0.87 4.75 0.15
N TYR A 263 -2.00 4.42 -0.45
CA TYR A 263 -3.27 4.17 0.21
C TYR A 263 -3.72 2.74 -0.06
N MET A 264 -4.34 2.12 0.91
CA MET A 264 -5.21 0.99 0.69
C MET A 264 -6.59 1.52 0.32
N VAL A 265 -7.12 1.03 -0.77
CA VAL A 265 -8.48 1.34 -1.23
C VAL A 265 -9.30 0.06 -1.39
N ALA A 266 -10.59 0.18 -1.15
CA ALA A 266 -11.56 -0.88 -1.31
C ALA A 266 -12.53 -0.58 -2.45
N ASN A 267 -13.05 -1.60 -3.12
CA ASN A 267 -14.22 -1.42 -3.97
C ASN A 267 -15.41 -0.99 -3.10
N LYS A 268 -16.17 0.01 -3.57
CA LYS A 268 -17.31 0.61 -2.83
C LYS A 268 -18.39 -0.39 -2.41
N ASP A 269 -18.48 -1.52 -3.13
CA ASP A 269 -19.51 -2.54 -2.93
C ASP A 269 -19.12 -3.61 -1.87
N LEU A 270 -17.90 -3.53 -1.31
CA LEU A 270 -17.55 -4.34 -0.13
C LEU A 270 -18.42 -3.95 1.07
N SER A 271 -18.79 -4.93 1.89
CA SER A 271 -19.62 -4.66 3.06
C SER A 271 -18.91 -3.73 4.06
N ASN A 272 -19.67 -2.83 4.69
CA ASN A 272 -19.13 -1.93 5.71
C ASN A 272 -18.48 -2.69 6.87
N ASP A 273 -19.05 -3.83 7.26
CA ASP A 273 -18.53 -4.66 8.34
C ASP A 273 -17.19 -5.30 7.98
N LEU A 274 -17.02 -5.75 6.73
CA LEU A 274 -15.75 -6.30 6.27
C LEU A 274 -14.67 -5.22 6.25
N VAL A 275 -14.94 -4.07 5.64
CA VAL A 275 -13.96 -2.99 5.55
C VAL A 275 -13.63 -2.40 6.93
N TYR A 276 -14.61 -2.31 7.83
CA TYR A 276 -14.36 -1.99 9.24
C TYR A 276 -13.38 -2.99 9.87
N ALA A 277 -13.62 -4.30 9.71
CA ALA A 277 -12.78 -5.34 10.30
C ALA A 277 -11.35 -5.32 9.71
N LEU A 278 -11.20 -5.14 8.39
CA LEU A 278 -9.91 -5.00 7.73
C LEU A 278 -9.13 -3.77 8.24
N THR A 279 -9.81 -2.64 8.38
CA THR A 279 -9.22 -1.39 8.87
C THR A 279 -8.78 -1.53 10.33
N LYS A 280 -9.63 -2.12 11.17
CA LYS A 280 -9.33 -2.41 12.59
C LYS A 280 -8.15 -3.36 12.73
N SER A 281 -8.15 -4.45 11.97
CA SER A 281 -7.06 -5.41 11.93
C SER A 281 -5.74 -4.75 11.53
N PHE A 282 -5.73 -3.95 10.46
CA PHE A 282 -4.57 -3.18 10.05
C PHE A 282 -4.01 -2.30 11.19
N HIS A 283 -4.86 -1.47 11.77
CA HIS A 283 -4.45 -0.51 12.81
C HIS A 283 -3.90 -1.21 14.06
N ASN A 284 -4.57 -2.26 14.51
CA ASN A 284 -4.14 -3.03 15.69
C ASN A 284 -2.80 -3.75 15.50
N ASN A 285 -2.41 -4.03 14.24
CA ASN A 285 -1.20 -4.79 13.92
C ASN A 285 -0.05 -3.92 13.38
N ILE A 286 -0.15 -2.59 13.37
CA ILE A 286 0.88 -1.69 12.81
C ILE A 286 2.27 -1.97 13.40
N LYS A 287 2.38 -2.19 14.72
CA LYS A 287 3.67 -2.47 15.39
C LYS A 287 4.26 -3.83 14.94
N GLU A 288 3.43 -4.84 14.74
CA GLU A 288 3.87 -6.15 14.26
C GLU A 288 4.26 -6.09 12.77
N LEU A 289 3.47 -5.39 11.96
CA LEU A 289 3.77 -5.12 10.56
C LEU A 289 5.11 -4.40 10.41
N ASN A 290 5.42 -3.44 11.30
CA ASN A 290 6.69 -2.71 11.27
C ASN A 290 7.91 -3.58 11.60
N LYS A 291 7.75 -4.65 12.37
CA LYS A 291 8.84 -5.63 12.59
C LYS A 291 9.17 -6.39 11.31
N SER A 292 8.16 -6.69 10.49
CA SER A 292 8.32 -7.39 9.22
C SER A 292 8.86 -6.47 8.11
N VAL A 293 8.37 -5.23 8.06
CA VAL A 293 8.72 -4.24 7.03
C VAL A 293 8.75 -2.85 7.64
N ASN A 294 9.93 -2.27 7.76
CA ASN A 294 10.14 -0.93 8.38
C ASN A 294 9.43 0.23 7.64
N LEU A 295 8.65 -0.06 6.60
CA LEU A 295 7.82 0.94 5.92
C LEU A 295 6.63 1.41 6.77
N TYR A 296 6.25 0.64 7.78
CA TYR A 296 5.16 1.00 8.70
C TYR A 296 5.59 1.95 9.83
N ARG A 297 6.90 2.30 9.93
CA ARG A 297 7.43 3.20 10.99
C ARG A 297 6.69 4.52 11.10
N TRP A 298 6.27 5.10 9.97
CA TRP A 298 5.52 6.35 9.93
C TRP A 298 4.23 6.30 10.72
N LEU A 299 3.54 5.15 10.69
CA LEU A 299 2.31 4.90 11.42
C LEU A 299 2.55 4.51 12.88
N VAL A 300 3.75 4.00 13.20
CA VAL A 300 4.17 3.76 14.59
C VAL A 300 4.46 5.09 15.28
N ASP A 301 5.05 6.04 14.54
CA ASP A 301 5.41 7.36 15.06
C ASP A 301 4.20 8.30 15.14
N ASP A 302 3.30 8.24 14.16
CA ASP A 302 2.05 9.04 14.12
C ASP A 302 0.96 8.29 13.33
N ASP A 303 0.03 7.67 14.04
CA ASP A 303 -1.07 6.91 13.44
C ASP A 303 -2.14 7.77 12.74
N LYS A 304 -2.15 9.10 13.00
CA LYS A 304 -3.00 10.05 12.27
C LYS A 304 -2.69 10.09 10.77
N VAL A 305 -1.48 9.70 10.37
CA VAL A 305 -1.11 9.55 8.96
C VAL A 305 -2.09 8.63 8.24
N ALA A 306 -2.59 7.57 8.92
CA ALA A 306 -3.53 6.62 8.32
C ALA A 306 -4.85 7.25 7.82
N THR A 307 -5.24 8.39 8.36
CA THR A 307 -6.49 9.09 8.00
C THR A 307 -6.26 10.36 7.18
N THR A 308 -5.08 10.54 6.59
CA THR A 308 -4.78 11.69 5.73
C THR A 308 -5.76 11.77 4.56
N PRO A 309 -6.54 12.85 4.43
CA PRO A 309 -7.54 12.96 3.38
C PRO A 309 -6.91 13.22 2.01
N LEU A 310 -7.60 12.81 0.95
CA LEU A 310 -7.31 13.21 -0.43
C LEU A 310 -8.38 14.14 -0.96
N ARG A 311 -7.96 15.09 -1.79
CA ARG A 311 -8.85 16.06 -2.42
C ARG A 311 -10.01 15.36 -3.15
N ASN A 312 -11.24 15.62 -2.70
CA ASN A 312 -12.50 15.12 -3.26
C ASN A 312 -12.69 13.60 -3.30
N VAL A 313 -11.77 12.79 -2.77
CA VAL A 313 -11.88 11.33 -2.79
C VAL A 313 -12.63 10.84 -1.55
N GLU A 314 -13.63 9.99 -1.78
CA GLU A 314 -14.47 9.45 -0.71
C GLU A 314 -13.77 8.29 0.02
N TRP A 315 -14.08 8.20 1.31
CA TRP A 315 -13.68 7.10 2.17
C TRP A 315 -14.76 6.01 2.21
N HIS A 316 -14.32 4.77 2.43
CA HIS A 316 -15.27 3.68 2.63
C HIS A 316 -15.98 3.85 3.98
N PRO A 317 -17.33 3.73 4.04
CA PRO A 317 -18.06 3.96 5.30
C PRO A 317 -17.61 3.07 6.45
N GLY A 318 -17.22 1.83 6.16
CA GLY A 318 -16.67 0.89 7.15
C GLY A 318 -15.37 1.39 7.76
N ALA A 319 -14.45 1.97 6.96
CA ALA A 319 -13.22 2.56 7.43
C ALA A 319 -13.49 3.82 8.27
N VAL A 320 -14.37 4.71 7.79
CA VAL A 320 -14.79 5.92 8.53
C VAL A 320 -15.35 5.57 9.91
N LYS A 321 -16.20 4.53 9.98
CA LYS A 321 -16.77 4.05 11.25
C LYS A 321 -15.66 3.71 12.25
N TYR A 322 -14.66 2.94 11.83
CA TYR A 322 -13.55 2.55 12.69
C TYR A 322 -12.69 3.76 13.11
N TRP A 323 -12.31 4.63 12.17
CA TRP A 323 -11.46 5.78 12.47
C TRP A 323 -12.13 6.80 13.40
N LYS A 324 -13.47 6.94 13.32
CA LYS A 324 -14.24 7.72 14.28
C LYS A 324 -14.27 7.09 15.66
N GLU A 325 -14.42 5.77 15.74
CA GLU A 325 -14.44 5.03 17.00
C GLU A 325 -13.14 5.22 17.80
N VAL A 326 -11.99 5.22 17.12
CA VAL A 326 -10.69 5.39 17.77
C VAL A 326 -10.22 6.85 17.85
N GLY A 327 -11.03 7.81 17.42
CA GLY A 327 -10.71 9.25 17.52
C GLY A 327 -9.65 9.76 16.55
N LEU A 328 -9.34 9.01 15.49
CA LEU A 328 -8.31 9.36 14.49
C LEU A 328 -8.89 9.98 13.20
N TRP A 329 -10.21 10.05 13.05
CA TRP A 329 -10.83 10.56 11.85
C TRP A 329 -10.54 12.05 11.63
N GLN A 330 -9.95 12.40 10.47
CA GLN A 330 -9.60 13.78 10.08
C GLN A 330 -10.52 14.36 8.99
N GLY A 331 -11.42 13.56 8.43
CA GLY A 331 -12.38 14.05 7.42
C GLY A 331 -13.50 14.89 8.04
N LYS A 332 -14.15 15.71 7.18
CA LYS A 332 -15.33 16.50 7.54
C LYS A 332 -16.58 15.63 7.60
#